data_e824f5bb47cac15acc9616e237d15478
#
_entry.id   e824f5bb47cac15acc9616e237d15478
#
_cell.length_a   1.000
_cell.length_b   1.000
_cell.length_c   1.000
_cell.angle_alpha   90.00
_cell.angle_beta   90.00
_cell.angle_gamma   90.00
#
_symmetry.space_group_name_H-M   'P 1'
#
loop_
_entity.id
_entity.type
_entity.pdbx_description
1 polymer ?
#
loop_
_entity_poly.entity_id
_entity_poly.type
_entity_poly.pdbx_seq_one_letter_code
_entity_poly.pdbx_strand_id
1 'polypeptide(L)'
;MPYFEYSKSVKDVEYYEILENLMKRWEYEIVEFKEAKGGYDTDKIGRYFSAISNEANLRQQQYGWLILGVGEQSKIKKIVGTAYKKGDNSLLERFKYEISRDTTNGMTFYDIIEIFPIVNGKEYRVLMFKIPAAATGIPTDWKTNYYERAGESLVPLKQYKIDAIRSQERRDWSKQVLEQATIEHLDKDAVALAREKYKEKMNQEHISKEVDAMSDEQFLTKIKLMINGKITHAGMLLLGNSDYDYMFQSAPSIMWRLYGADNMDRDYAIFKIPFINVVDKVFAKVRNLTYRYMPNQMTLFPMETEQYDSWLMRELLNNCIAHTNYQLGGRIYVNEFEDRLKFTNPGDFIPQKIENVLEASYSP
;
A
#
# COMPACT_ATOMS: atom_id res chain seq x y z
N MET A 1 4.30 -35.22 -12.10
CA MET A 1 3.44 -34.59 -13.11
C MET A 1 2.95 -33.26 -12.52
N PRO A 2 2.83 -32.21 -13.30
CA PRO A 2 2.25 -30.97 -12.81
C PRO A 2 0.80 -31.19 -12.40
N TYR A 3 0.32 -30.45 -11.39
CA TYR A 3 -1.06 -30.57 -10.89
C TYR A 3 -2.10 -30.02 -11.89
N PHE A 4 -1.65 -29.20 -12.86
CA PHE A 4 -2.50 -28.53 -13.86
C PHE A 4 -1.66 -28.03 -15.04
N GLU A 5 -2.33 -27.73 -16.15
CA GLU A 5 -1.77 -27.05 -17.31
C GLU A 5 -2.18 -25.56 -17.29
N TYR A 6 -1.40 -24.72 -17.94
CA TYR A 6 -1.74 -23.31 -18.12
C TYR A 6 -1.22 -22.77 -19.45
N SER A 7 -1.94 -21.81 -20.01
CA SER A 7 -1.50 -21.13 -21.23
C SER A 7 -0.40 -20.15 -20.85
N LYS A 8 0.76 -20.26 -21.51
CA LYS A 8 1.93 -19.41 -21.27
C LYS A 8 1.70 -17.98 -21.80
N SER A 9 0.88 -17.18 -21.15
CA SER A 9 1.00 -15.73 -21.26
C SER A 9 2.10 -15.27 -20.30
N VAL A 10 3.02 -14.48 -20.78
CA VAL A 10 4.33 -14.21 -20.14
C VAL A 10 4.23 -13.52 -18.75
N LYS A 11 3.09 -12.93 -18.40
CA LYS A 11 2.93 -12.19 -17.14
C LYS A 11 2.56 -13.03 -15.89
N ASP A 12 1.99 -14.21 -16.08
CA ASP A 12 1.40 -14.96 -14.96
C ASP A 12 2.11 -16.28 -14.64
N VAL A 13 3.16 -16.65 -15.40
CA VAL A 13 3.88 -17.94 -15.23
C VAL A 13 4.39 -18.11 -13.81
N GLU A 14 4.92 -17.07 -13.21
CA GLU A 14 5.43 -17.09 -11.84
C GLU A 14 4.37 -17.52 -10.81
N TYR A 15 3.13 -17.01 -10.93
CA TYR A 15 2.06 -17.32 -9.97
C TYR A 15 1.54 -18.75 -10.12
N TYR A 16 1.56 -19.33 -11.32
CA TYR A 16 1.24 -20.74 -11.53
C TYR A 16 2.30 -21.64 -10.87
N GLU A 17 3.57 -21.30 -10.99
CA GLU A 17 4.66 -22.02 -10.33
C GLU A 17 4.58 -21.90 -8.80
N ILE A 18 4.27 -20.69 -8.29
CA ILE A 18 4.04 -20.48 -6.85
C ILE A 18 2.88 -21.35 -6.37
N LEU A 19 1.72 -21.34 -7.06
CA LEU A 19 0.57 -22.16 -6.68
C LEU A 19 0.93 -23.63 -6.67
N GLU A 20 1.60 -24.13 -7.70
CA GLU A 20 2.01 -25.54 -7.78
C GLU A 20 2.94 -25.92 -6.63
N ASN A 21 3.92 -25.08 -6.30
CA ASN A 21 4.84 -25.30 -5.19
C ASN A 21 4.14 -25.28 -3.84
N LEU A 22 3.18 -24.38 -3.64
CA LEU A 22 2.39 -24.30 -2.41
C LEU A 22 1.47 -25.53 -2.26
N MET A 23 0.89 -26.03 -3.34
CA MET A 23 0.04 -27.24 -3.33
C MET A 23 0.83 -28.51 -3.02
N LYS A 24 2.12 -28.59 -3.40
CA LYS A 24 3.01 -29.73 -3.11
C LYS A 24 3.45 -29.79 -1.64
N ARG A 25 3.43 -28.66 -0.93
CA ARG A 25 3.85 -28.57 0.47
C ARG A 25 2.65 -28.78 1.40
N TRP A 26 2.94 -29.27 2.61
CA TRP A 26 1.94 -29.26 3.70
C TRP A 26 1.56 -27.82 4.03
N GLU A 27 0.34 -27.61 4.54
CA GLU A 27 -0.06 -26.30 5.02
C GLU A 27 0.89 -25.82 6.12
N TYR A 28 1.49 -24.67 5.88
CA TYR A 28 2.21 -23.93 6.91
C TYR A 28 1.26 -22.89 7.48
N GLU A 29 1.51 -22.41 8.68
CA GLU A 29 0.67 -21.40 9.32
C GLU A 29 0.56 -20.09 8.51
N ILE A 30 1.44 -19.88 7.52
CA ILE A 30 1.41 -18.72 6.60
C ILE A 30 0.73 -19.02 5.25
N VAL A 31 0.16 -20.21 5.06
CA VAL A 31 -0.54 -20.56 3.81
C VAL A 31 -1.84 -21.26 4.15
N GLU A 32 -2.92 -20.80 3.55
CA GLU A 32 -4.26 -21.36 3.73
C GLU A 32 -4.96 -21.57 2.41
N PHE A 33 -5.65 -22.72 2.25
CA PHE A 33 -6.45 -23.05 1.09
C PHE A 33 -7.92 -23.16 1.45
N LYS A 34 -8.79 -22.59 0.61
CA LYS A 34 -10.26 -22.68 0.77
C LYS A 34 -10.94 -22.90 -0.57
N GLU A 35 -11.98 -23.71 -0.57
CA GLU A 35 -12.80 -23.95 -1.78
C GLU A 35 -13.53 -22.68 -2.22
N ALA A 36 -14.28 -22.04 -1.33
CA ALA A 36 -15.01 -20.79 -1.59
C ALA A 36 -15.81 -20.80 -2.91
N LYS A 37 -16.55 -21.88 -3.19
CA LYS A 37 -17.22 -22.14 -4.50
C LYS A 37 -18.19 -21.04 -4.91
N GLY A 38 -19.08 -20.61 -4.02
CA GLY A 38 -20.15 -19.64 -4.34
C GLY A 38 -20.09 -18.33 -3.56
N GLY A 39 -19.25 -18.25 -2.56
CA GLY A 39 -19.10 -17.11 -1.68
C GLY A 39 -18.24 -17.48 -0.48
N TYR A 40 -17.70 -16.46 0.17
CA TYR A 40 -16.92 -16.64 1.38
C TYR A 40 -17.12 -15.41 2.27
N ASP A 41 -17.19 -15.62 3.56
CA ASP A 41 -17.43 -14.55 4.52
C ASP A 41 -16.20 -13.63 4.61
N THR A 42 -16.43 -12.34 4.40
CA THR A 42 -15.38 -11.29 4.51
C THR A 42 -14.75 -11.29 5.91
N ASP A 43 -15.55 -11.53 6.96
CA ASP A 43 -15.03 -11.58 8.32
C ASP A 43 -14.04 -12.74 8.52
N LYS A 44 -14.31 -13.91 7.92
CA LYS A 44 -13.37 -15.02 7.92
C LYS A 44 -12.08 -14.68 7.17
N ILE A 45 -12.17 -13.99 6.03
CA ILE A 45 -10.97 -13.57 5.28
C ILE A 45 -10.15 -12.60 6.14
N GLY A 46 -10.77 -11.64 6.82
CA GLY A 46 -10.08 -10.72 7.70
C GLY A 46 -9.38 -11.40 8.87
N ARG A 47 -9.99 -12.43 9.46
CA ARG A 47 -9.34 -13.24 10.52
C ARG A 47 -8.15 -14.04 9.97
N TYR A 48 -8.26 -14.63 8.77
CA TYR A 48 -7.12 -15.29 8.11
C TYR A 48 -6.04 -14.28 7.77
N PHE A 49 -6.42 -13.07 7.33
CA PHE A 49 -5.48 -11.98 7.06
C PHE A 49 -4.64 -11.68 8.31
N SER A 50 -5.29 -11.43 9.46
CA SER A 50 -4.60 -11.21 10.73
C SER A 50 -3.70 -12.39 11.11
N ALA A 51 -4.21 -13.62 11.05
CA ALA A 51 -3.48 -14.81 11.46
C ALA A 51 -2.23 -15.06 10.60
N ILE A 52 -2.37 -15.02 9.27
CA ILE A 52 -1.27 -15.24 8.33
C ILE A 52 -0.23 -14.12 8.43
N SER A 53 -0.67 -12.87 8.57
CA SER A 53 0.18 -11.70 8.72
C SER A 53 1.08 -11.80 9.98
N ASN A 54 0.49 -12.15 11.13
CA ASN A 54 1.22 -12.30 12.38
C ASN A 54 2.21 -13.47 12.33
N GLU A 55 1.80 -14.61 11.79
CA GLU A 55 2.69 -15.78 11.65
C GLU A 55 3.82 -15.53 10.65
N ALA A 56 3.57 -14.79 9.56
CA ALA A 56 4.62 -14.43 8.61
C ALA A 56 5.70 -13.57 9.29
N ASN A 57 5.31 -12.58 10.12
CA ASN A 57 6.25 -11.77 10.90
C ASN A 57 7.08 -12.63 11.87
N LEU A 58 6.41 -13.47 12.67
CA LEU A 58 7.08 -14.34 13.66
C LEU A 58 8.07 -15.32 13.02
N ARG A 59 7.82 -15.71 11.77
CA ARG A 59 8.70 -16.60 10.99
C ARG A 59 9.69 -15.86 10.10
N GLN A 60 9.76 -14.53 10.21
CA GLN A 60 10.65 -13.69 9.41
C GLN A 60 10.43 -13.87 7.89
N GLN A 61 9.18 -14.17 7.50
CA GLN A 61 8.76 -14.18 6.10
C GLN A 61 8.17 -12.83 5.74
N GLN A 62 8.33 -12.41 4.48
CA GLN A 62 7.83 -11.11 4.03
C GLN A 62 6.31 -11.11 3.82
N TYR A 63 5.73 -12.26 3.50
CA TYR A 63 4.29 -12.42 3.23
C TYR A 63 3.86 -13.88 3.39
N GLY A 64 2.55 -14.07 3.46
CA GLY A 64 1.90 -15.36 3.37
C GLY A 64 0.77 -15.37 2.34
N TRP A 65 0.06 -16.49 2.22
CA TRP A 65 -0.94 -16.71 1.19
C TRP A 65 -2.27 -17.22 1.74
N LEU A 66 -3.38 -16.61 1.28
CA LEU A 66 -4.71 -17.18 1.34
C LEU A 66 -5.16 -17.49 -0.09
N ILE A 67 -5.53 -18.73 -0.37
CA ILE A 67 -5.84 -19.18 -1.73
C ILE A 67 -7.27 -19.71 -1.77
N LEU A 68 -8.12 -19.11 -2.60
CA LEU A 68 -9.49 -19.54 -2.83
C LEU A 68 -9.59 -20.27 -4.17
N GLY A 69 -10.37 -21.35 -4.19
CA GLY A 69 -10.57 -22.21 -5.35
C GLY A 69 -9.75 -23.49 -5.31
N VAL A 70 -9.11 -23.76 -4.18
CA VAL A 70 -8.41 -25.03 -3.91
C VAL A 70 -9.04 -25.68 -2.69
N GLY A 71 -9.49 -26.93 -2.83
CA GLY A 71 -10.02 -27.75 -1.75
C GLY A 71 -9.05 -28.86 -1.37
N GLU A 72 -9.27 -29.44 -0.21
CA GLU A 72 -8.56 -30.64 0.25
C GLU A 72 -9.49 -31.84 0.29
N GLN A 73 -9.08 -32.94 -0.32
CA GLN A 73 -9.78 -34.20 -0.26
C GLN A 73 -8.79 -35.34 0.04
N SER A 74 -8.97 -35.99 1.17
CA SER A 74 -8.07 -37.07 1.61
C SER A 74 -6.59 -36.65 1.66
N LYS A 75 -6.31 -35.45 2.21
CA LYS A 75 -4.98 -34.83 2.28
C LYS A 75 -4.36 -34.47 0.92
N ILE A 76 -5.11 -34.54 -0.16
CA ILE A 76 -4.67 -34.15 -1.49
C ILE A 76 -5.36 -32.81 -1.84
N LYS A 77 -4.57 -31.81 -2.17
CA LYS A 77 -5.08 -30.52 -2.63
C LYS A 77 -5.55 -30.64 -4.07
N LYS A 78 -6.76 -30.15 -4.35
CA LYS A 78 -7.37 -30.17 -5.68
C LYS A 78 -7.90 -28.79 -6.05
N ILE A 79 -7.67 -28.37 -7.29
CA ILE A 79 -8.25 -27.18 -7.84
C ILE A 79 -9.73 -27.45 -8.12
N VAL A 80 -10.61 -26.67 -7.50
CA VAL A 80 -12.08 -26.77 -7.61
C VAL A 80 -12.70 -25.51 -8.19
N GLY A 81 -11.93 -24.42 -8.22
CA GLY A 81 -12.36 -23.09 -8.67
C GLY A 81 -13.18 -22.32 -7.66
N THR A 82 -13.22 -20.98 -7.82
CA THR A 82 -14.02 -20.08 -6.98
C THR A 82 -14.80 -19.05 -7.82
N ALA A 83 -16.02 -18.74 -7.38
CA ALA A 83 -16.82 -17.64 -7.89
C ALA A 83 -16.82 -16.43 -6.95
N TYR A 84 -15.99 -16.43 -5.91
CA TYR A 84 -15.90 -15.33 -4.96
C TYR A 84 -15.59 -14.00 -5.66
N LYS A 85 -16.44 -12.97 -5.43
CA LYS A 85 -16.33 -11.63 -6.07
C LYS A 85 -15.98 -11.69 -7.57
N LYS A 86 -16.60 -12.64 -8.31
CA LYS A 86 -16.46 -12.75 -9.78
C LYS A 86 -17.24 -11.64 -10.45
N GLY A 87 -16.62 -10.96 -11.42
CA GLY A 87 -17.28 -9.96 -12.24
C GLY A 87 -16.36 -8.81 -12.60
N ASP A 88 -16.40 -7.72 -11.89
CA ASP A 88 -15.65 -6.51 -12.18
C ASP A 88 -14.37 -6.44 -11.31
N ASN A 89 -13.24 -6.03 -11.90
CA ASN A 89 -11.98 -5.80 -11.19
C ASN A 89 -12.13 -4.77 -10.05
N SER A 90 -13.09 -3.84 -10.16
CA SER A 90 -13.42 -2.90 -9.09
C SER A 90 -13.84 -3.58 -7.77
N LEU A 91 -14.42 -4.79 -7.84
CA LEU A 91 -14.82 -5.54 -6.66
C LEU A 91 -13.62 -5.99 -5.81
N LEU A 92 -12.51 -6.37 -6.45
CA LEU A 92 -11.29 -6.75 -5.74
C LEU A 92 -10.58 -5.54 -5.15
N GLU A 93 -10.59 -4.40 -5.85
CA GLU A 93 -10.05 -3.15 -5.32
C GLU A 93 -10.88 -2.61 -4.14
N ARG A 94 -12.20 -2.67 -4.22
CA ARG A 94 -13.09 -2.38 -3.07
C ARG A 94 -12.78 -3.30 -1.90
N PHE A 95 -12.51 -4.56 -2.17
CA PHE A 95 -12.21 -5.52 -1.13
C PHE A 95 -10.89 -5.21 -0.41
N LYS A 96 -9.84 -4.76 -1.11
CA LYS A 96 -8.63 -4.24 -0.46
C LYS A 96 -8.95 -3.10 0.51
N TYR A 97 -9.85 -2.20 0.11
CA TYR A 97 -10.28 -1.10 0.98
C TYR A 97 -11.11 -1.59 2.20
N GLU A 98 -12.01 -2.56 2.01
CA GLU A 98 -12.78 -3.16 3.10
C GLU A 98 -11.86 -3.77 4.17
N ILE A 99 -10.84 -4.52 3.74
CA ILE A 99 -9.84 -5.09 4.65
C ILE A 99 -9.04 -4.00 5.36
N SER A 100 -8.56 -2.99 4.64
CA SER A 100 -7.77 -1.92 5.25
C SER A 100 -8.54 -1.09 6.27
N ARG A 101 -9.86 -0.95 6.10
CA ARG A 101 -10.70 -0.22 7.04
C ARG A 101 -10.82 -0.91 8.41
N ASP A 102 -10.86 -2.24 8.42
CA ASP A 102 -11.16 -3.05 9.60
C ASP A 102 -9.89 -3.69 10.22
N THR A 103 -8.70 -3.35 9.69
CA THR A 103 -7.39 -3.68 10.27
C THR A 103 -6.79 -2.45 10.95
N THR A 104 -6.07 -2.65 12.06
CA THR A 104 -5.27 -1.58 12.65
C THR A 104 -4.23 -1.09 11.63
N ASN A 105 -4.03 0.21 11.57
CA ASN A 105 -3.06 0.86 10.69
C ASN A 105 -3.35 0.75 9.19
N GLY A 106 -4.56 0.37 8.81
CA GLY A 106 -4.98 0.36 7.41
C GLY A 106 -4.26 -0.69 6.54
N MET A 107 -3.79 -1.79 7.13
CA MET A 107 -3.11 -2.85 6.40
C MET A 107 -4.06 -3.58 5.44
N THR A 108 -3.57 -3.90 4.24
CA THR A 108 -4.32 -4.68 3.25
C THR A 108 -3.40 -5.63 2.46
N PHE A 109 -3.96 -6.36 1.52
CA PHE A 109 -3.20 -7.27 0.66
C PHE A 109 -2.14 -6.53 -0.16
N TYR A 110 -0.95 -7.09 -0.27
CA TYR A 110 0.04 -6.64 -1.25
C TYR A 110 -0.54 -6.74 -2.66
N ASP A 111 -1.13 -7.90 -2.96
CA ASP A 111 -1.83 -8.11 -4.21
C ASP A 111 -2.94 -9.15 -4.10
N ILE A 112 -3.88 -9.14 -5.05
CA ILE A 112 -4.90 -10.15 -5.26
C ILE A 112 -4.74 -10.62 -6.69
N ILE A 113 -4.21 -11.83 -6.85
CA ILE A 113 -3.87 -12.40 -8.14
C ILE A 113 -4.97 -13.38 -8.55
N GLU A 114 -5.46 -13.21 -9.76
CA GLU A 114 -6.44 -14.09 -10.38
C GLU A 114 -5.78 -14.92 -11.47
N ILE A 115 -5.80 -16.24 -11.33
CA ILE A 115 -5.23 -17.18 -12.31
C ILE A 115 -6.25 -18.22 -12.73
N PHE A 116 -6.03 -18.83 -13.89
CA PHE A 116 -6.96 -19.75 -14.54
C PHE A 116 -6.28 -21.06 -14.93
N PRO A 117 -5.89 -21.91 -13.95
CA PRO A 117 -5.31 -23.22 -14.22
C PRO A 117 -6.29 -24.15 -14.95
N ILE A 118 -5.75 -24.97 -15.87
CA ILE A 118 -6.51 -25.98 -16.64
C ILE A 118 -6.28 -27.36 -16.00
N VAL A 119 -7.36 -27.98 -15.57
CA VAL A 119 -7.34 -29.35 -15.01
C VAL A 119 -8.27 -30.23 -15.83
N ASN A 120 -7.75 -31.30 -16.43
CA ASN A 120 -8.50 -32.22 -17.30
C ASN A 120 -9.25 -31.49 -18.43
N GLY A 121 -8.60 -30.50 -19.04
CA GLY A 121 -9.18 -29.72 -20.16
C GLY A 121 -10.23 -28.67 -19.73
N LYS A 122 -10.47 -28.50 -18.44
CA LYS A 122 -11.41 -27.51 -17.91
C LYS A 122 -10.64 -26.42 -17.14
N GLU A 123 -10.95 -25.16 -17.47
CA GLU A 123 -10.41 -23.99 -16.82
C GLU A 123 -11.11 -23.72 -15.48
N TYR A 124 -10.33 -23.39 -14.46
CA TYR A 124 -10.80 -23.08 -13.11
C TYR A 124 -10.20 -21.73 -12.64
N ARG A 125 -11.04 -20.87 -12.12
CA ARG A 125 -10.59 -19.61 -11.51
C ARG A 125 -10.06 -19.85 -10.11
N VAL A 126 -8.84 -19.38 -9.82
CA VAL A 126 -8.23 -19.38 -8.49
C VAL A 126 -7.83 -17.94 -8.12
N LEU A 127 -8.14 -17.55 -6.88
CA LEU A 127 -7.71 -16.27 -6.32
C LEU A 127 -6.61 -16.50 -5.29
N MET A 128 -5.49 -15.81 -5.44
CA MET A 128 -4.36 -15.83 -4.54
C MET A 128 -4.21 -14.46 -3.86
N PHE A 129 -4.44 -14.41 -2.55
CA PHE A 129 -4.27 -13.20 -1.76
C PHE A 129 -2.88 -13.18 -1.15
N LYS A 130 -2.04 -12.23 -1.58
CA LYS A 130 -0.70 -12.02 -1.03
C LYS A 130 -0.81 -11.13 0.21
N ILE A 131 -0.65 -11.73 1.39
CA ILE A 131 -0.86 -11.10 2.69
C ILE A 131 0.48 -10.65 3.25
N PRO A 132 0.71 -9.35 3.51
CA PRO A 132 1.94 -8.87 4.11
C PRO A 132 2.16 -9.44 5.50
N ALA A 133 3.41 -9.64 5.90
CA ALA A 133 3.75 -9.88 7.28
C ALA A 133 3.34 -8.69 8.15
N ALA A 134 3.00 -8.93 9.40
CA ALA A 134 2.80 -7.86 10.37
C ALA A 134 4.05 -6.99 10.43
N ALA A 135 3.88 -5.68 10.49
CA ALA A 135 5.00 -4.77 10.56
C ALA A 135 5.81 -4.98 11.86
N THR A 136 7.11 -4.73 11.79
CA THR A 136 7.99 -4.83 12.95
C THR A 136 7.45 -3.99 14.10
N GLY A 137 7.22 -4.63 15.23
CA GLY A 137 6.68 -4.00 16.44
C GLY A 137 5.16 -3.77 16.44
N ILE A 138 4.43 -4.18 15.39
CA ILE A 138 2.99 -3.92 15.27
C ILE A 138 2.27 -5.21 14.85
N PRO A 139 1.63 -5.95 15.77
CA PRO A 139 0.82 -7.10 15.40
C PRO A 139 -0.41 -6.66 14.60
N THR A 140 -0.77 -7.44 13.59
CA THR A 140 -1.94 -7.20 12.75
C THR A 140 -3.21 -7.70 13.43
N ASP A 141 -4.21 -6.85 13.58
CA ASP A 141 -5.54 -7.23 14.05
C ASP A 141 -6.56 -7.38 12.91
N TRP A 142 -7.73 -7.87 13.26
CA TRP A 142 -8.96 -7.74 12.52
C TRP A 142 -10.06 -7.33 13.47
N LYS A 143 -10.64 -6.15 13.27
CA LYS A 143 -11.68 -5.58 14.15
C LYS A 143 -11.25 -5.65 15.62
N THR A 144 -10.06 -5.12 15.91
CA THR A 144 -9.44 -5.06 17.26
C THR A 144 -9.00 -6.39 17.87
N ASN A 145 -9.17 -7.53 17.18
CA ASN A 145 -8.77 -8.83 17.67
C ASN A 145 -7.60 -9.39 16.86
N TYR A 146 -6.59 -9.91 17.55
CA TYR A 146 -5.43 -10.58 16.94
C TYR A 146 -5.71 -12.06 16.79
N TYR A 147 -5.36 -12.64 15.63
CA TYR A 147 -5.60 -14.05 15.34
C TYR A 147 -4.30 -14.79 15.01
N GLU A 148 -4.32 -16.10 15.29
CA GLU A 148 -3.31 -17.07 14.84
C GLU A 148 -3.99 -18.34 14.30
N ARG A 149 -3.22 -19.14 13.58
CA ARG A 149 -3.65 -20.49 13.20
C ARG A 149 -3.10 -21.50 14.19
N ALA A 150 -3.98 -22.36 14.71
CA ALA A 150 -3.64 -23.53 15.49
C ALA A 150 -4.07 -24.79 14.70
N GLY A 151 -3.18 -25.29 13.86
CA GLY A 151 -3.53 -26.29 12.84
C GLY A 151 -4.53 -25.72 11.83
N GLU A 152 -5.70 -26.34 11.70
CA GLU A 152 -6.78 -25.92 10.79
C GLU A 152 -7.71 -24.85 11.39
N SER A 153 -7.55 -24.49 12.67
CA SER A 153 -8.44 -23.59 13.38
C SER A 153 -7.86 -22.19 13.49
N LEU A 154 -8.75 -21.18 13.34
CA LEU A 154 -8.46 -19.79 13.69
C LEU A 154 -8.75 -19.59 15.18
N VAL A 155 -7.76 -19.13 15.92
CA VAL A 155 -7.85 -18.86 17.35
C VAL A 155 -7.28 -17.48 17.69
N PRO A 156 -7.59 -16.87 18.85
CA PRO A 156 -6.93 -15.67 19.29
C PRO A 156 -5.42 -15.86 19.40
N LEU A 157 -4.64 -14.85 18.92
CA LEU A 157 -3.18 -14.85 19.02
C LEU A 157 -2.75 -14.83 20.48
N LYS A 158 -1.88 -15.74 20.85
CA LYS A 158 -1.39 -15.86 22.25
C LYS A 158 -0.58 -14.65 22.67
N GLN A 159 -0.70 -14.26 23.93
CA GLN A 159 -0.06 -13.05 24.47
C GLN A 159 1.45 -13.01 24.23
N TYR A 160 2.15 -14.12 24.44
CA TYR A 160 3.61 -14.16 24.23
C TYR A 160 4.02 -13.89 22.77
N LYS A 161 3.18 -14.25 21.78
CA LYS A 161 3.40 -13.94 20.35
C LYS A 161 3.16 -12.46 20.07
N ILE A 162 2.13 -11.87 20.66
CA ILE A 162 1.88 -10.42 20.61
C ILE A 162 3.09 -9.67 21.15
N ASP A 163 3.61 -10.08 22.31
CA ASP A 163 4.76 -9.46 22.96
C ASP A 163 6.04 -9.66 22.13
N ALA A 164 6.21 -10.83 21.50
CA ALA A 164 7.32 -11.09 20.59
C ALA A 164 7.32 -10.14 19.38
N ILE A 165 6.16 -9.87 18.78
CA ILE A 165 6.07 -8.90 17.68
C ILE A 165 6.32 -7.47 18.21
N ARG A 166 5.72 -7.10 19.34
CA ARG A 166 5.83 -5.74 19.92
C ARG A 166 7.24 -5.39 20.38
N SER A 167 8.02 -6.38 20.80
CA SER A 167 9.41 -6.19 21.25
C SER A 167 10.41 -6.05 20.10
N GLN A 168 10.01 -6.24 18.86
CA GLN A 168 10.89 -6.08 17.72
C GLN A 168 11.31 -4.61 17.56
N GLU A 169 12.60 -4.39 17.27
CA GLU A 169 13.13 -3.06 17.01
C GLU A 169 12.61 -2.50 15.69
N ARG A 170 11.98 -1.33 15.71
CA ARG A 170 11.51 -0.63 14.52
C ARG A 170 12.69 0.04 13.83
N ARG A 171 13.07 -0.45 12.65
CA ARG A 171 14.07 0.19 11.79
C ARG A 171 13.37 1.15 10.83
N ASP A 172 14.00 2.30 10.59
CA ASP A 172 13.51 3.27 9.61
C ASP A 172 13.55 2.66 8.20
N TRP A 173 12.41 2.16 7.75
CA TRP A 173 12.26 1.52 6.45
C TRP A 173 12.66 2.45 5.29
N SER A 174 12.36 3.73 5.40
CA SER A 174 12.59 4.68 4.32
C SER A 174 14.08 4.84 3.98
N LYS A 175 14.96 4.67 4.99
CA LYS A 175 16.42 4.73 4.85
C LYS A 175 17.06 3.43 4.36
N GLN A 176 16.34 2.30 4.44
CA GLN A 176 16.87 1.03 3.94
C GLN A 176 17.01 1.07 2.43
N VAL A 177 18.06 0.44 1.90
CA VAL A 177 18.27 0.34 0.46
C VAL A 177 17.41 -0.75 -0.16
N LEU A 178 16.95 -0.51 -1.36
CA LEU A 178 16.43 -1.55 -2.26
C LEU A 178 17.61 -2.19 -2.98
N GLU A 179 17.97 -3.42 -2.62
CA GLU A 179 19.20 -4.08 -3.08
C GLU A 179 19.35 -4.12 -4.61
N GLN A 180 18.23 -4.20 -5.32
CA GLN A 180 18.19 -4.26 -6.79
C GLN A 180 18.12 -2.88 -7.44
N ALA A 181 17.84 -1.80 -6.68
CA ALA A 181 17.61 -0.48 -7.24
C ALA A 181 18.92 0.32 -7.39
N THR A 182 19.13 0.82 -8.58
CA THR A 182 20.24 1.71 -8.96
C THR A 182 19.68 3.01 -9.54
N ILE A 183 20.55 3.94 -9.87
CA ILE A 183 20.18 5.23 -10.49
C ILE A 183 19.40 5.06 -11.81
N GLU A 184 19.63 3.98 -12.54
CA GLU A 184 18.96 3.69 -13.82
C GLU A 184 17.44 3.44 -13.66
N HIS A 185 17.00 3.10 -12.46
CA HIS A 185 15.60 2.86 -12.13
C HIS A 185 14.86 4.13 -11.72
N LEU A 186 15.54 5.27 -11.69
CA LEU A 186 14.94 6.56 -11.37
C LEU A 186 14.39 7.25 -12.62
N ASP A 187 13.35 8.04 -12.42
CA ASP A 187 12.79 8.96 -13.41
C ASP A 187 13.69 10.20 -13.51
N LYS A 188 14.22 10.47 -14.69
CA LYS A 188 15.18 11.58 -14.91
C LYS A 188 14.55 12.95 -14.65
N ASP A 189 13.28 13.13 -15.02
CA ASP A 189 12.58 14.39 -14.83
C ASP A 189 12.30 14.60 -13.34
N ALA A 190 11.98 13.53 -12.60
CA ALA A 190 11.82 13.59 -11.16
C ALA A 190 13.14 13.94 -10.44
N VAL A 191 14.28 13.41 -10.88
CA VAL A 191 15.59 13.77 -10.34
C VAL A 191 15.92 15.24 -10.62
N ALA A 192 15.67 15.70 -11.85
CA ALA A 192 15.86 17.11 -12.20
C ALA A 192 14.97 18.03 -11.35
N LEU A 193 13.69 17.72 -11.20
CA LEU A 193 12.78 18.45 -10.35
C LEU A 193 13.24 18.47 -8.88
N ALA A 194 13.74 17.34 -8.36
CA ALA A 194 14.27 17.28 -7.00
C ALA A 194 15.44 18.23 -6.79
N ARG A 195 16.33 18.36 -7.78
CA ARG A 195 17.44 19.35 -7.75
C ARG A 195 16.92 20.80 -7.66
N GLU A 196 15.96 21.14 -8.51
CA GLU A 196 15.36 22.48 -8.51
C GLU A 196 14.69 22.78 -7.16
N LYS A 197 13.86 21.87 -6.66
CA LYS A 197 13.19 22.04 -5.36
C LYS A 197 14.17 22.13 -4.19
N TYR A 198 15.28 21.39 -4.25
CA TYR A 198 16.32 21.47 -3.24
C TYR A 198 17.01 22.85 -3.26
N LYS A 199 17.34 23.40 -4.46
CA LYS A 199 17.92 24.73 -4.61
C LYS A 199 16.94 25.81 -4.12
N GLU A 200 15.67 25.75 -4.51
CA GLU A 200 14.62 26.66 -4.04
C GLU A 200 14.52 26.68 -2.51
N LYS A 201 14.50 25.49 -1.88
CA LYS A 201 14.40 25.36 -0.42
C LYS A 201 15.60 25.95 0.31
N MET A 202 16.81 25.70 -0.18
CA MET A 202 18.04 26.19 0.44
C MET A 202 18.23 27.70 0.24
N ASN A 203 17.72 28.25 -0.86
CA ASN A 203 17.74 29.68 -1.21
C ASN A 203 19.11 30.36 -0.98
N GLN A 204 20.20 29.68 -1.36
CA GLN A 204 21.57 30.15 -1.19
C GLN A 204 22.36 29.93 -2.47
N GLU A 205 22.95 31.00 -3.04
CA GLU A 205 23.62 30.98 -4.34
C GLU A 205 24.80 29.98 -4.39
N HIS A 206 25.57 29.88 -3.33
CA HIS A 206 26.71 28.94 -3.28
C HIS A 206 26.24 27.48 -3.29
N ILE A 207 25.12 27.16 -2.62
CA ILE A 207 24.53 25.81 -2.63
C ILE A 207 23.98 25.47 -4.02
N SER A 208 23.34 26.43 -4.70
CA SER A 208 22.85 26.24 -6.06
C SER A 208 24.00 25.89 -7.00
N LYS A 209 25.10 26.64 -6.97
CA LYS A 209 26.30 26.37 -7.79
C LYS A 209 26.93 25.01 -7.46
N GLU A 210 26.98 24.64 -6.18
CA GLU A 210 27.48 23.32 -5.74
C GLU A 210 26.60 22.20 -6.28
N VAL A 211 25.29 22.31 -6.18
CA VAL A 211 24.32 21.31 -6.67
C VAL A 211 24.39 21.17 -8.19
N ASP A 212 24.56 22.27 -8.93
CA ASP A 212 24.68 22.27 -10.39
C ASP A 212 25.97 21.59 -10.86
N ALA A 213 27.04 21.60 -10.06
CA ALA A 213 28.30 20.94 -10.36
C ALA A 213 28.30 19.43 -10.01
N MET A 214 27.32 18.93 -9.26
CA MET A 214 27.24 17.52 -8.85
C MET A 214 26.71 16.63 -9.96
N SER A 215 27.26 15.41 -10.06
CA SER A 215 26.58 14.33 -10.76
C SER A 215 25.28 13.94 -10.05
N ASP A 216 24.38 13.19 -10.71
CA ASP A 216 23.14 12.72 -10.08
C ASP A 216 23.42 11.81 -8.88
N GLU A 217 24.43 10.93 -8.97
CA GLU A 217 24.85 10.08 -7.85
C GLU A 217 25.33 10.89 -6.64
N GLN A 218 26.14 11.93 -6.90
CA GLN A 218 26.62 12.82 -5.84
C GLN A 218 25.48 13.58 -5.18
N PHE A 219 24.55 14.10 -5.97
CA PHE A 219 23.36 14.78 -5.46
C PHE A 219 22.48 13.85 -4.62
N LEU A 220 22.13 12.68 -5.14
CA LEU A 220 21.29 11.69 -4.45
C LEU A 220 21.95 11.20 -3.15
N THR A 221 23.27 11.04 -3.15
CA THR A 221 24.03 10.69 -1.93
C THR A 221 23.98 11.83 -0.91
N LYS A 222 24.15 13.09 -1.35
CA LYS A 222 24.05 14.28 -0.49
C LYS A 222 22.70 14.38 0.21
N ILE A 223 21.61 14.13 -0.49
CA ILE A 223 20.25 14.17 0.06
C ILE A 223 19.80 12.84 0.71
N LYS A 224 20.72 11.85 0.82
CA LYS A 224 20.51 10.54 1.46
C LYS A 224 19.45 9.65 0.81
N LEU A 225 19.17 9.85 -0.46
CA LEU A 225 18.31 8.97 -1.26
C LEU A 225 19.09 7.85 -1.96
N MET A 226 20.43 7.91 -1.91
CA MET A 226 21.35 6.86 -2.34
C MET A 226 22.38 6.57 -1.25
N ILE A 227 22.69 5.30 -1.00
CA ILE A 227 23.69 4.83 -0.04
C ILE A 227 24.51 3.73 -0.73
N ASN A 228 25.84 3.90 -0.80
CA ASN A 228 26.77 2.95 -1.44
C ASN A 228 26.34 2.52 -2.85
N GLY A 229 25.88 3.45 -3.68
CA GLY A 229 25.45 3.20 -5.05
C GLY A 229 24.06 2.52 -5.18
N LYS A 230 23.35 2.30 -4.07
CA LYS A 230 22.02 1.71 -4.02
C LYS A 230 20.99 2.75 -3.66
N ILE A 231 19.82 2.68 -4.28
CA ILE A 231 18.71 3.60 -4.00
C ILE A 231 17.97 3.15 -2.74
N THR A 232 17.66 4.10 -1.84
CA THR A 232 16.84 3.85 -0.66
C THR A 232 15.37 3.70 -1.04
N HIS A 233 14.54 3.13 -0.13
CA HIS A 233 13.09 3.10 -0.35
C HIS A 233 12.52 4.51 -0.54
N ALA A 234 12.98 5.50 0.24
CA ALA A 234 12.58 6.89 0.03
C ALA A 234 12.98 7.44 -1.34
N GLY A 235 14.20 7.10 -1.81
CA GLY A 235 14.67 7.49 -3.15
C GLY A 235 13.80 6.92 -4.24
N MET A 236 13.48 5.63 -4.16
CA MET A 236 12.62 4.97 -5.14
C MET A 236 11.17 5.46 -5.07
N LEU A 237 10.64 5.74 -3.87
CA LEU A 237 9.29 6.27 -3.67
C LEU A 237 9.11 7.66 -4.30
N LEU A 238 10.08 8.55 -4.07
CA LEU A 238 10.01 9.94 -4.51
C LEU A 238 10.41 10.13 -5.95
N LEU A 239 11.39 9.37 -6.45
CA LEU A 239 12.07 9.62 -7.73
C LEU A 239 12.06 8.41 -8.68
N GLY A 240 11.56 7.24 -8.25
CA GLY A 240 11.56 6.02 -9.04
C GLY A 240 10.66 6.10 -10.28
N ASN A 241 11.08 5.48 -11.38
CA ASN A 241 10.24 5.31 -12.54
C ASN A 241 9.15 4.27 -12.25
N SER A 242 7.91 4.57 -12.63
CA SER A 242 6.72 3.73 -12.39
C SER A 242 6.81 2.31 -12.98
N ASP A 243 7.63 2.10 -14.00
CA ASP A 243 7.84 0.79 -14.61
C ASP A 243 8.56 -0.20 -13.67
N TYR A 244 9.21 0.32 -12.64
CA TYR A 244 9.94 -0.44 -11.64
C TYR A 244 9.23 -0.49 -10.27
N ASP A 245 7.94 -0.15 -10.20
CA ASP A 245 7.17 -0.19 -8.96
C ASP A 245 7.08 -1.61 -8.36
N TYR A 246 7.28 -2.64 -9.17
CA TYR A 246 7.34 -4.04 -8.75
C TYR A 246 8.52 -4.37 -7.81
N MET A 247 9.53 -3.50 -7.73
CA MET A 247 10.62 -3.66 -6.75
C MET A 247 10.17 -3.49 -5.31
N PHE A 248 9.04 -2.82 -5.08
CA PHE A 248 8.38 -2.82 -3.79
C PHE A 248 7.59 -4.10 -3.60
N GLN A 249 7.47 -4.57 -2.36
CA GLN A 249 6.62 -5.71 -2.02
C GLN A 249 5.14 -5.44 -2.33
N SER A 250 4.71 -4.19 -2.15
CA SER A 250 3.46 -3.65 -2.63
C SER A 250 3.74 -2.34 -3.33
N ALA A 251 3.29 -2.19 -4.57
CA ALA A 251 3.48 -0.98 -5.35
C ALA A 251 2.82 0.23 -4.66
N PRO A 252 3.61 1.22 -4.20
CA PRO A 252 3.06 2.40 -3.56
C PRO A 252 2.16 3.18 -4.51
N SER A 253 1.02 3.63 -4.02
CA SER A 253 0.11 4.43 -4.83
C SER A 253 -0.76 5.36 -4.00
N ILE A 254 -1.22 6.43 -4.64
CA ILE A 254 -2.21 7.35 -4.11
C ILE A 254 -3.48 7.18 -4.93
N MET A 255 -4.62 7.01 -4.26
CA MET A 255 -5.91 6.85 -4.91
C MET A 255 -6.82 8.02 -4.55
N TRP A 256 -7.18 8.83 -5.56
CA TRP A 256 -8.25 9.78 -5.43
C TRP A 256 -9.58 9.10 -5.79
N ARG A 257 -10.63 9.40 -5.02
CA ARG A 257 -12.00 8.92 -5.25
C ARG A 257 -12.99 10.05 -5.07
N LEU A 258 -13.94 10.12 -5.98
CA LEU A 258 -15.08 11.02 -5.91
C LEU A 258 -16.33 10.24 -5.51
N TYR A 259 -16.99 10.69 -4.45
CA TYR A 259 -18.26 10.14 -3.98
C TYR A 259 -19.42 11.06 -4.30
N GLY A 260 -20.55 10.49 -4.69
CA GLY A 260 -21.83 11.20 -4.79
C GLY A 260 -22.52 11.35 -3.44
N ALA A 261 -23.65 12.09 -3.39
CA ALA A 261 -24.48 12.27 -2.20
C ALA A 261 -24.98 10.95 -1.59
N ASP A 262 -25.11 9.93 -2.41
CA ASP A 262 -25.48 8.56 -2.03
C ASP A 262 -24.30 7.72 -1.50
N ASN A 263 -23.12 8.33 -1.32
CA ASN A 263 -21.86 7.68 -0.98
C ASN A 263 -21.39 6.58 -1.97
N MET A 264 -21.90 6.63 -3.21
CA MET A 264 -21.43 5.74 -4.27
C MET A 264 -20.27 6.38 -5.03
N ASP A 265 -19.30 5.55 -5.43
CA ASP A 265 -18.17 5.97 -6.26
C ASP A 265 -18.66 6.54 -7.60
N ARG A 266 -18.21 7.75 -7.96
CA ARG A 266 -18.51 8.42 -9.25
C ARG A 266 -17.31 8.41 -10.18
N ASP A 267 -16.12 8.62 -9.65
CA ASP A 267 -14.86 8.62 -10.41
C ASP A 267 -13.72 8.21 -9.49
N TYR A 268 -12.62 7.74 -10.06
CA TYR A 268 -11.39 7.48 -9.33
C TYR A 268 -10.16 7.64 -10.23
N ALA A 269 -9.02 7.89 -9.61
CA ALA A 269 -7.72 7.88 -10.28
C ALA A 269 -6.66 7.29 -9.35
N ILE A 270 -5.74 6.50 -9.92
CA ILE A 270 -4.62 5.92 -9.20
C ILE A 270 -3.34 6.55 -9.71
N PHE A 271 -2.54 7.06 -8.80
CA PHE A 271 -1.26 7.69 -9.07
C PHE A 271 -0.14 6.83 -8.49
N LYS A 272 0.80 6.46 -9.34
CA LYS A 272 1.99 5.67 -8.99
C LYS A 272 3.19 6.60 -8.72
N ILE A 273 4.32 6.03 -8.31
CA ILE A 273 5.60 6.73 -8.23
C ILE A 273 5.99 7.33 -9.61
N PRO A 274 6.81 8.39 -9.67
CA PRO A 274 7.50 9.12 -8.57
C PRO A 274 6.55 10.09 -7.85
N PHE A 275 6.55 10.06 -6.51
CA PHE A 275 5.62 10.87 -5.74
C PHE A 275 5.95 12.37 -5.72
N ILE A 276 7.16 12.77 -6.06
CA ILE A 276 7.51 14.18 -6.21
C ILE A 276 6.61 14.92 -7.22
N ASN A 277 6.11 14.19 -8.23
CA ASN A 277 5.26 14.70 -9.31
C ASN A 277 3.76 14.49 -9.08
N VAL A 278 3.38 13.75 -8.03
CA VAL A 278 2.00 13.27 -7.87
C VAL A 278 1.11 14.32 -7.23
N VAL A 279 1.64 15.14 -6.34
CA VAL A 279 0.84 16.09 -5.55
C VAL A 279 0.01 17.01 -6.47
N ASP A 280 0.61 17.62 -7.48
CA ASP A 280 -0.09 18.49 -8.43
C ASP A 280 -1.09 17.74 -9.29
N LYS A 281 -0.79 16.49 -9.65
CA LYS A 281 -1.71 15.62 -10.43
C LYS A 281 -2.96 15.26 -9.64
N VAL A 282 -2.82 15.00 -8.34
CA VAL A 282 -3.96 14.75 -7.43
C VAL A 282 -4.82 15.99 -7.31
N PHE A 283 -4.21 17.17 -7.15
CA PHE A 283 -4.95 18.44 -7.09
C PHE A 283 -5.73 18.74 -8.34
N ALA A 284 -5.18 18.45 -9.51
CA ALA A 284 -5.88 18.64 -10.78
C ALA A 284 -7.17 17.78 -10.88
N LYS A 285 -7.32 16.74 -10.05
CA LYS A 285 -8.53 15.91 -9.97
C LYS A 285 -9.55 16.47 -8.96
N VAL A 286 -9.10 17.08 -7.87
CA VAL A 286 -9.99 17.61 -6.84
C VAL A 286 -10.77 18.81 -7.38
N ARG A 287 -12.09 18.80 -7.19
CA ARG A 287 -12.98 19.91 -7.58
C ARG A 287 -12.86 21.02 -6.54
N ASN A 288 -11.95 21.95 -6.75
CA ASN A 288 -11.79 23.10 -5.87
C ASN A 288 -12.62 24.29 -6.41
N LEU A 289 -13.79 24.50 -5.82
CA LEU A 289 -14.71 25.55 -6.25
C LEU A 289 -14.27 26.92 -5.74
N THR A 290 -14.40 27.93 -6.58
CA THR A 290 -14.18 29.33 -6.19
C THR A 290 -15.52 29.98 -5.85
N TYR A 291 -15.62 30.50 -4.64
CA TYR A 291 -16.78 31.23 -4.15
C TYR A 291 -16.54 32.74 -4.22
N ARG A 292 -17.55 33.46 -4.67
CA ARG A 292 -17.58 34.94 -4.59
C ARG A 292 -18.49 35.36 -3.45
N TYR A 293 -18.01 36.21 -2.56
CA TYR A 293 -18.80 36.73 -1.48
C TYR A 293 -18.51 38.25 -1.27
N MET A 294 -19.51 38.96 -0.76
CA MET A 294 -19.36 40.34 -0.34
C MET A 294 -18.90 40.37 1.12
N PRO A 295 -17.71 40.86 1.44
CA PRO A 295 -17.29 40.97 2.84
C PRO A 295 -18.16 42.01 3.58
N ASN A 296 -18.32 41.78 4.90
CA ASN A 296 -19.09 42.70 5.76
C ASN A 296 -18.49 44.11 5.92
N GLN A 297 -17.31 44.33 5.37
CA GLN A 297 -16.68 45.66 5.30
C GLN A 297 -17.00 46.33 3.97
N MET A 298 -17.12 47.68 3.96
CA MET A 298 -17.40 48.47 2.75
C MET A 298 -16.29 48.30 1.71
N THR A 299 -16.34 47.23 0.94
CA THR A 299 -15.54 47.06 -0.27
C THR A 299 -16.46 47.08 -1.49
N LEU A 300 -16.04 47.82 -2.52
CA LEU A 300 -16.80 47.92 -3.76
C LEU A 300 -16.76 46.68 -4.64
N PHE A 301 -15.89 45.70 -4.29
CA PHE A 301 -15.66 44.53 -5.11
C PHE A 301 -15.90 43.26 -4.29
N PRO A 302 -16.51 42.20 -4.87
CA PRO A 302 -16.61 40.90 -4.25
C PRO A 302 -15.22 40.30 -4.05
N MET A 303 -15.04 39.61 -2.95
CA MET A 303 -13.84 38.78 -2.73
C MET A 303 -14.09 37.36 -3.23
N GLU A 304 -13.04 36.74 -3.72
CA GLU A 304 -13.05 35.33 -4.13
C GLU A 304 -12.27 34.51 -3.11
N THR A 305 -12.77 33.30 -2.80
CA THR A 305 -12.08 32.35 -1.97
C THR A 305 -12.27 30.95 -2.57
N GLU A 306 -11.22 30.13 -2.50
CA GLU A 306 -11.30 28.74 -2.86
C GLU A 306 -11.98 27.93 -1.74
N GLN A 307 -12.70 26.88 -2.10
CA GLN A 307 -13.34 25.96 -1.14
C GLN A 307 -12.30 25.32 -0.22
N TYR A 308 -11.18 24.91 -0.80
CA TYR A 308 -10.05 24.33 -0.10
C TYR A 308 -8.79 25.15 -0.35
N ASP A 309 -8.10 25.52 0.70
CA ASP A 309 -6.81 26.17 0.61
C ASP A 309 -5.78 25.27 -0.05
N SER A 310 -5.21 25.71 -1.16
CA SER A 310 -4.29 24.90 -1.98
C SER A 310 -3.01 24.53 -1.24
N TRP A 311 -2.51 25.41 -0.34
CA TRP A 311 -1.34 25.11 0.47
C TRP A 311 -1.64 24.02 1.51
N LEU A 312 -2.78 24.16 2.22
CA LEU A 312 -3.20 23.18 3.22
C LEU A 312 -3.40 21.77 2.61
N MET A 313 -4.01 21.69 1.43
CA MET A 313 -4.18 20.42 0.73
C MET A 313 -2.84 19.76 0.39
N ARG A 314 -1.87 20.55 -0.11
CA ARG A 314 -0.50 20.06 -0.40
C ARG A 314 0.17 19.53 0.85
N GLU A 315 0.08 20.28 1.94
CA GLU A 315 0.64 19.89 3.23
C GLU A 315 0.03 18.57 3.73
N LEU A 316 -1.29 18.43 3.69
CA LEU A 316 -1.98 17.20 4.09
C LEU A 316 -1.54 15.99 3.25
N LEU A 317 -1.41 16.14 1.94
CA LEU A 317 -0.96 15.04 1.08
C LEU A 317 0.51 14.71 1.30
N ASN A 318 1.37 15.71 1.44
CA ASN A 318 2.77 15.51 1.77
C ASN A 318 2.95 14.80 3.12
N ASN A 319 2.15 15.17 4.12
CA ASN A 319 2.13 14.50 5.42
C ASN A 319 1.66 13.05 5.29
N CYS A 320 0.64 12.76 4.49
CA CYS A 320 0.27 11.38 4.20
C CYS A 320 1.42 10.59 3.55
N ILE A 321 2.13 11.18 2.58
CA ILE A 321 3.28 10.54 1.93
C ILE A 321 4.40 10.27 2.94
N ALA A 322 4.74 11.27 3.78
CA ALA A 322 5.84 11.17 4.73
C ALA A 322 5.56 10.20 5.89
N HIS A 323 4.31 10.12 6.35
CA HIS A 323 3.92 9.33 7.53
C HIS A 323 3.28 7.99 7.19
N THR A 324 3.15 7.62 5.91
CA THR A 324 2.65 6.30 5.51
C THR A 324 3.64 5.21 5.92
N ASN A 325 3.13 4.18 6.57
CA ASN A 325 3.87 2.95 6.75
C ASN A 325 3.68 2.04 5.53
N TYR A 326 4.58 2.14 4.57
CA TYR A 326 4.52 1.41 3.30
C TYR A 326 4.68 -0.11 3.46
N GLN A 327 5.16 -0.59 4.61
CA GLN A 327 5.25 -2.02 4.92
C GLN A 327 3.88 -2.68 5.14
N LEU A 328 2.83 -1.89 5.37
CA LEU A 328 1.47 -2.40 5.60
C LEU A 328 0.70 -2.74 4.31
N GLY A 329 1.26 -2.44 3.13
CA GLY A 329 0.66 -2.77 1.83
C GLY A 329 -0.53 -1.91 1.41
N GLY A 330 -0.94 -0.94 2.22
CA GLY A 330 -2.06 -0.05 1.92
C GLY A 330 -1.69 1.08 0.96
N ARG A 331 -2.72 1.82 0.54
CA ARG A 331 -2.61 3.02 -0.29
C ARG A 331 -2.92 4.27 0.50
N ILE A 332 -2.43 5.40 0.03
CA ILE A 332 -2.92 6.72 0.47
C ILE A 332 -4.24 6.98 -0.27
N TYR A 333 -5.28 7.38 0.45
CA TYR A 333 -6.57 7.71 -0.13
C TYR A 333 -6.87 9.20 0.04
N VAL A 334 -7.32 9.82 -1.05
CA VAL A 334 -7.89 11.16 -1.08
C VAL A 334 -9.34 11.00 -1.51
N ASN A 335 -10.23 10.93 -0.53
CA ASN A 335 -11.66 10.73 -0.75
C ASN A 335 -12.36 12.10 -0.77
N GLU A 336 -12.95 12.44 -1.90
CA GLU A 336 -13.71 13.66 -2.12
C GLU A 336 -15.20 13.38 -2.02
N PHE A 337 -15.83 14.02 -1.05
CA PHE A 337 -17.28 14.05 -0.86
C PHE A 337 -17.85 15.40 -1.27
N GLU A 338 -19.15 15.58 -1.22
CA GLU A 338 -19.78 16.86 -1.55
C GLU A 338 -19.39 17.99 -0.58
N ASP A 339 -19.19 17.65 0.68
CA ASP A 339 -18.97 18.59 1.79
C ASP A 339 -17.57 18.58 2.38
N ARG A 340 -16.71 17.60 1.99
CA ARG A 340 -15.39 17.47 2.60
C ARG A 340 -14.40 16.68 1.73
N LEU A 341 -13.12 16.89 1.99
CA LEU A 341 -12.02 16.02 1.60
C LEU A 341 -11.56 15.19 2.80
N LYS A 342 -11.31 13.91 2.59
CA LYS A 342 -10.76 13.01 3.60
C LYS A 342 -9.46 12.40 3.10
N PHE A 343 -8.36 12.71 3.77
CA PHE A 343 -7.06 12.09 3.53
C PHE A 343 -6.88 10.93 4.51
N THR A 344 -6.37 9.80 4.02
CA THR A 344 -6.15 8.59 4.84
C THR A 344 -4.90 7.88 4.35
N ASN A 345 -4.04 7.49 5.26
CA ASN A 345 -2.86 6.70 4.96
C ASN A 345 -2.71 5.55 5.96
N PRO A 346 -2.08 4.42 5.57
CA PRO A 346 -1.71 3.36 6.48
C PRO A 346 -0.64 3.82 7.46
N GLY A 347 -0.79 3.48 8.74
CA GLY A 347 0.21 3.79 9.76
C GLY A 347 -0.42 4.23 11.08
N ASP A 348 0.43 4.37 12.09
CA ASP A 348 0.05 4.84 13.41
C ASP A 348 0.31 6.34 13.54
N PHE A 349 -0.49 7.00 14.37
CA PHE A 349 -0.18 8.34 14.85
C PHE A 349 0.91 8.23 15.93
N ILE A 350 2.14 8.57 15.55
CA ILE A 350 3.34 8.39 16.40
C ILE A 350 3.20 9.02 17.79
N PRO A 351 2.61 10.25 17.95
CA PRO A 351 2.40 10.83 19.27
C PRO A 351 1.33 10.13 20.13
N GLN A 352 0.63 9.14 19.59
CA GLN A 352 -0.44 8.34 20.22
C GLN A 352 -1.68 9.13 20.67
N LYS A 353 -1.53 10.42 21.04
CA LYS A 353 -2.61 11.31 21.45
C LYS A 353 -2.39 12.71 20.85
N ILE A 354 -3.48 13.37 20.47
CA ILE A 354 -3.46 14.73 19.93
C ILE A 354 -2.90 15.71 20.96
N GLU A 355 -3.20 15.51 22.26
CA GLU A 355 -2.70 16.34 23.35
C GLU A 355 -1.16 16.38 23.38
N ASN A 356 -0.50 15.27 23.07
CA ASN A 356 0.97 15.18 23.02
C ASN A 356 1.58 16.07 21.93
N VAL A 357 0.81 16.39 20.87
CA VAL A 357 1.25 17.30 19.80
C VAL A 357 1.06 18.75 20.21
N LEU A 358 -0.03 19.02 20.93
CA LEU A 358 -0.37 20.39 21.36
C LEU A 358 0.53 20.88 22.51
N GLU A 359 1.01 19.96 23.35
CA GLU A 359 1.86 20.26 24.51
C GLU A 359 3.36 20.25 24.20
N ALA A 360 3.77 19.53 23.17
CA ALA A 360 5.16 19.48 22.76
C ALA A 360 5.42 20.50 21.65
N SER A 361 6.46 21.30 21.80
CA SER A 361 7.10 22.02 20.69
C SER A 361 7.81 21.02 19.75
N TYR A 362 7.06 20.00 19.31
CA TYR A 362 7.55 18.93 18.43
C TYR A 362 7.36 19.37 16.98
N SER A 363 8.49 19.63 16.33
CA SER A 363 8.57 19.45 14.88
C SER A 363 8.97 17.99 14.67
N PRO A 364 8.20 17.18 13.95
CA PRO A 364 8.56 15.81 13.61
C PRO A 364 9.81 15.74 12.74
#